data_5cb166f5c83e45969b173bb247002f5f
#
_entry.id   5cb166f5c83e45969b173bb247002f5f
#
_cell.length_a   1.000
_cell.length_b   1.000
_cell.length_c   1.000
_cell.angle_alpha   90.00
_cell.angle_beta   90.00
_cell.angle_gamma   90.00
#
_symmetry.space_group_name_H-M   'P 1'
#
loop_
_entity.id
_entity.type
_entity.pdbx_description
1 polymer ?
#
loop_
_entity_poly.entity_id
_entity_poly.type
_entity_poly.pdbx_seq_one_letter_code
_entity_poly.pdbx_strand_id
1 'polypeptide(L)'
;MNIVFLDSYTLNPGDLSWDVFQSFGTFVTYDRTLPSEVIERAKDAEVIITNKVRLGEAEFALLPKLKIVLVAATGYDVIDTVAARNHGICVCNCAGYSSRAVAQMVFAYLLEMCSSVGHYARLNAEEKMWAKSRDFCCWHNPLTELCGKRLAIVGYGNIGREVERLAKAFYMEVYTVSSKPQSELPEGVTKISLEDAVASCDVISLCCPLTKDNERMINAVLLGNANPNLIIVNTARGKLIDEPAMAEALRENRIKAFCADVLSSEPPALDNPLLSAPRAFITPHIAWATREARGRIIDILVGNLKAFIAGAPTNVVN
;
A
#
# COMPACT_ATOMS: atom_id res chain seq x y z
N MET A 1 5.46 -17.49 27.23
CA MET A 1 4.26 -17.49 26.37
C MET A 1 4.54 -18.34 25.14
N ASN A 2 3.51 -18.94 24.54
CA ASN A 2 3.63 -19.62 23.26
C ASN A 2 3.21 -18.66 22.15
N ILE A 3 4.15 -18.31 21.30
CA ILE A 3 4.00 -17.35 20.21
C ILE A 3 4.12 -18.09 18.87
N VAL A 4 3.13 -17.93 18.00
CA VAL A 4 3.13 -18.56 16.68
C VAL A 4 2.97 -17.48 15.60
N PHE A 5 3.89 -17.44 14.62
CA PHE A 5 3.76 -16.63 13.45
C PHE A 5 3.33 -17.50 12.26
N LEU A 6 2.13 -17.26 11.75
CA LEU A 6 1.48 -18.15 10.78
C LEU A 6 2.00 -18.00 9.34
N ASP A 7 2.52 -16.81 8.94
CA ASP A 7 2.86 -16.50 7.55
C ASP A 7 4.01 -15.49 7.44
N SER A 8 5.16 -15.84 8.00
CA SER A 8 6.30 -14.92 8.18
C SER A 8 7.09 -14.62 6.89
N TYR A 9 7.00 -15.44 5.85
CA TYR A 9 7.87 -15.38 4.68
C TYR A 9 7.84 -14.01 3.96
N THR A 10 6.66 -13.45 3.72
CA THR A 10 6.55 -12.19 3.01
C THR A 10 7.12 -11.01 3.80
N LEU A 11 7.15 -11.12 5.13
CA LEU A 11 7.72 -10.10 6.00
C LEU A 11 9.24 -10.25 6.16
N ASN A 12 9.74 -11.47 6.14
CA ASN A 12 11.16 -11.76 6.31
C ASN A 12 11.59 -12.94 5.43
N PRO A 13 11.99 -12.67 4.20
CA PRO A 13 12.51 -13.72 3.30
C PRO A 13 13.94 -14.19 3.68
N GLY A 14 14.44 -13.84 4.87
CA GLY A 14 15.74 -14.25 5.40
C GLY A 14 16.73 -13.11 5.65
N ASP A 15 16.32 -11.85 5.55
CA ASP A 15 17.18 -10.68 5.72
C ASP A 15 16.96 -9.91 7.04
N LEU A 16 16.06 -10.40 7.90
CA LEU A 16 15.78 -9.88 9.24
C LEU A 16 15.82 -11.02 10.29
N SER A 17 15.92 -10.69 11.58
CA SER A 17 15.87 -11.67 12.67
C SER A 17 14.55 -11.61 13.43
N TRP A 18 14.08 -12.78 13.87
CA TRP A 18 12.96 -12.96 14.80
C TRP A 18 13.40 -13.21 16.24
N ASP A 19 14.72 -13.22 16.54
CA ASP A 19 15.27 -13.63 17.85
C ASP A 19 14.71 -12.83 19.02
N VAL A 20 14.31 -11.58 18.77
CA VAL A 20 13.70 -10.72 19.79
C VAL A 20 12.45 -11.35 20.41
N PHE A 21 11.68 -12.18 19.67
CA PHE A 21 10.49 -12.83 20.20
C PHE A 21 10.78 -13.99 21.14
N GLN A 22 11.97 -14.61 21.06
CA GLN A 22 12.39 -15.68 21.98
C GLN A 22 12.49 -15.20 23.42
N SER A 23 12.72 -13.89 23.63
CA SER A 23 12.74 -13.31 24.99
C SER A 23 11.39 -13.33 25.72
N PHE A 24 10.29 -13.57 24.99
CA PHE A 24 8.93 -13.64 25.55
C PHE A 24 8.45 -15.09 25.77
N GLY A 25 9.20 -16.08 25.32
CA GLY A 25 8.88 -17.49 25.49
C GLY A 25 9.19 -18.35 24.27
N THR A 26 8.41 -19.41 24.06
CA THR A 26 8.56 -20.27 22.89
C THR A 26 8.03 -19.55 21.66
N PHE A 27 8.86 -19.37 20.64
CA PHE A 27 8.50 -18.73 19.38
C PHE A 27 8.64 -19.74 18.22
N VAL A 28 7.55 -19.94 17.49
CA VAL A 28 7.50 -20.81 16.30
C VAL A 28 7.02 -19.96 15.11
N THR A 29 7.67 -20.12 13.97
CA THR A 29 7.31 -19.41 12.76
C THR A 29 7.10 -20.39 11.59
N TYR A 30 6.09 -20.11 10.79
CA TYR A 30 5.78 -20.80 9.55
C TYR A 30 5.88 -19.80 8.40
N ASP A 31 6.49 -20.22 7.30
CA ASP A 31 6.58 -19.39 6.10
C ASP A 31 5.21 -19.06 5.52
N ARG A 32 4.35 -20.07 5.47
CA ARG A 32 2.97 -20.00 4.98
C ARG A 32 2.10 -20.98 5.76
N THR A 33 0.83 -20.64 5.98
CA THR A 33 -0.14 -21.51 6.65
C THR A 33 -1.42 -21.56 5.83
N LEU A 34 -1.84 -22.76 5.42
CA LEU A 34 -3.13 -22.95 4.77
C LEU A 34 -4.26 -22.84 5.80
N PRO A 35 -5.48 -22.47 5.39
CA PRO A 35 -6.63 -22.39 6.31
C PRO A 35 -6.86 -23.67 7.11
N SER A 36 -6.65 -24.85 6.50
CA SER A 36 -6.79 -26.16 7.16
C SER A 36 -5.70 -26.47 8.20
N GLU A 37 -4.58 -25.76 8.20
CA GLU A 37 -3.44 -25.98 9.09
C GLU A 37 -3.47 -25.02 10.31
N VAL A 38 -4.30 -23.99 10.29
CA VAL A 38 -4.31 -22.91 11.32
C VAL A 38 -4.49 -23.48 12.71
N ILE A 39 -5.49 -24.34 12.92
CA ILE A 39 -5.82 -24.87 14.24
C ILE A 39 -4.71 -25.78 14.77
N GLU A 40 -4.20 -26.68 13.94
CA GLU A 40 -3.11 -27.56 14.36
C GLU A 40 -1.86 -26.79 14.79
N ARG A 41 -1.50 -25.74 14.03
CA ARG A 41 -0.31 -24.93 14.29
C ARG A 41 -0.47 -23.99 15.48
N ALA A 42 -1.69 -23.50 15.73
CA ALA A 42 -1.97 -22.50 16.74
C ALA A 42 -2.66 -23.03 18.01
N LYS A 43 -2.97 -24.34 18.12
CA LYS A 43 -3.75 -24.93 19.24
C LYS A 43 -3.24 -24.58 20.64
N ASP A 44 -1.95 -24.37 20.80
CA ASP A 44 -1.31 -24.03 22.09
C ASP A 44 -0.84 -22.59 22.15
N ALA A 45 -1.12 -21.76 21.14
CA ALA A 45 -0.67 -20.39 21.07
C ALA A 45 -1.43 -19.50 22.06
N GLU A 46 -0.70 -18.68 22.81
CA GLU A 46 -1.25 -17.55 23.57
C GLU A 46 -1.18 -16.26 22.74
N VAL A 47 -0.25 -16.19 21.78
CA VAL A 47 -0.03 -15.09 20.87
C VAL A 47 0.02 -15.62 19.44
N ILE A 48 -0.79 -15.09 18.56
CA ILE A 48 -0.67 -15.31 17.12
C ILE A 48 -0.16 -14.04 16.47
N ILE A 49 0.86 -14.16 15.62
CA ILE A 49 1.27 -13.13 14.68
C ILE A 49 0.82 -13.58 13.30
N THR A 50 0.21 -12.69 12.53
CA THR A 50 -0.20 -12.97 11.15
C THR A 50 -0.13 -11.73 10.27
N ASN A 51 0.15 -11.91 8.99
CA ASN A 51 0.09 -10.85 7.98
C ASN A 51 -1.20 -10.99 7.13
N LYS A 52 -1.48 -12.18 6.61
CA LYS A 52 -2.56 -12.43 5.65
C LYS A 52 -3.42 -13.66 5.94
N VAL A 53 -3.05 -14.50 6.93
CA VAL A 53 -3.90 -15.62 7.34
C VAL A 53 -5.15 -15.10 8.02
N ARG A 54 -6.31 -15.54 7.55
CA ARG A 54 -7.60 -15.14 8.11
C ARG A 54 -7.87 -15.85 9.42
N LEU A 55 -8.40 -15.10 10.39
CA LEU A 55 -8.86 -15.62 11.67
C LEU A 55 -10.24 -15.01 11.96
N GLY A 56 -11.20 -15.88 12.23
CA GLY A 56 -12.57 -15.50 12.54
C GLY A 56 -13.18 -16.38 13.64
N GLU A 57 -14.49 -16.36 13.74
CA GLU A 57 -15.26 -17.09 14.77
C GLU A 57 -14.87 -18.57 14.84
N ALA A 58 -14.74 -19.24 13.67
CA ALA A 58 -14.44 -20.67 13.61
C ALA A 58 -13.08 -21.01 14.22
N GLU A 59 -12.06 -20.18 13.96
CA GLU A 59 -10.71 -20.37 14.50
C GLU A 59 -10.68 -20.01 15.99
N PHE A 60 -11.27 -18.88 16.39
CA PHE A 60 -11.26 -18.42 17.79
C PHE A 60 -11.95 -19.40 18.74
N ALA A 61 -13.04 -20.02 18.32
CA ALA A 61 -13.73 -21.05 19.10
C ALA A 61 -12.86 -22.27 19.41
N LEU A 62 -11.86 -22.56 18.56
CA LEU A 62 -10.96 -23.72 18.68
C LEU A 62 -9.60 -23.38 19.31
N LEU A 63 -9.36 -22.11 19.66
CA LEU A 63 -8.09 -21.62 20.21
C LEU A 63 -8.27 -21.03 21.62
N PRO A 64 -8.66 -21.84 22.62
CA PRO A 64 -9.05 -21.36 23.96
C PRO A 64 -7.90 -20.73 24.77
N LYS A 65 -6.64 -20.91 24.35
CA LYS A 65 -5.46 -20.31 25.02
C LYS A 65 -5.07 -18.96 24.43
N LEU A 66 -5.66 -18.59 23.27
CA LEU A 66 -5.30 -17.37 22.53
C LEU A 66 -5.74 -16.13 23.32
N LYS A 67 -4.84 -15.19 23.52
CA LYS A 67 -5.06 -13.93 24.28
C LYS A 67 -4.94 -12.71 23.39
N ILE A 68 -4.05 -12.76 22.40
CA ILE A 68 -3.76 -11.63 21.54
C ILE A 68 -3.40 -12.09 20.11
N VAL A 69 -3.93 -11.36 19.12
CA VAL A 69 -3.52 -11.42 17.72
C VAL A 69 -2.76 -10.15 17.36
N LEU A 70 -1.55 -10.30 16.86
CA LEU A 70 -0.70 -9.22 16.37
C LEU A 70 -0.70 -9.25 14.84
N VAL A 71 -1.34 -8.27 14.22
CA VAL A 71 -1.40 -8.17 12.77
C VAL A 71 -0.16 -7.43 12.25
N ALA A 72 0.69 -8.12 11.50
CA ALA A 72 1.93 -7.60 10.93
C ALA A 72 1.67 -6.71 9.69
N ALA A 73 0.67 -5.83 9.78
CA ALA A 73 0.24 -4.91 8.73
C ALA A 73 -0.56 -3.74 9.34
N THR A 74 -0.74 -2.67 8.55
CA THR A 74 -1.69 -1.60 8.90
C THR A 74 -3.14 -2.05 8.69
N GLY A 75 -3.44 -2.70 7.56
CA GLY A 75 -4.77 -3.28 7.31
C GLY A 75 -4.95 -4.58 8.08
N TYR A 76 -6.12 -4.74 8.71
CA TYR A 76 -6.47 -5.89 9.53
C TYR A 76 -7.75 -6.61 9.06
N ASP A 77 -8.10 -6.42 7.80
CA ASP A 77 -9.30 -7.01 7.16
C ASP A 77 -9.32 -8.55 7.18
N VAL A 78 -8.19 -9.17 7.50
CA VAL A 78 -8.06 -10.62 7.67
C VAL A 78 -8.54 -11.13 9.03
N ILE A 79 -8.81 -10.24 9.98
CA ILE A 79 -9.27 -10.58 11.32
C ILE A 79 -10.73 -10.16 11.51
N ASP A 80 -11.57 -11.08 11.95
CA ASP A 80 -12.89 -10.74 12.47
C ASP A 80 -12.74 -10.14 13.88
N THR A 81 -12.68 -8.81 13.92
CA THR A 81 -12.46 -8.07 15.16
C THR A 81 -13.65 -8.15 16.13
N VAL A 82 -14.86 -8.39 15.62
CA VAL A 82 -16.06 -8.57 16.45
C VAL A 82 -16.00 -9.93 17.12
N ALA A 83 -15.73 -10.99 16.37
CA ALA A 83 -15.54 -12.33 16.91
C ALA A 83 -14.38 -12.35 17.94
N ALA A 84 -13.24 -11.76 17.61
CA ALA A 84 -12.09 -11.67 18.53
C ALA A 84 -12.50 -11.03 19.87
N ARG A 85 -13.24 -9.92 19.84
CA ARG A 85 -13.74 -9.25 21.04
C ARG A 85 -14.66 -10.16 21.86
N ASN A 86 -15.58 -10.88 21.22
CA ASN A 86 -16.51 -11.80 21.88
C ASN A 86 -15.77 -12.95 22.58
N HIS A 87 -14.63 -13.37 22.06
CA HIS A 87 -13.75 -14.37 22.67
C HIS A 87 -12.74 -13.79 23.67
N GLY A 88 -12.79 -12.47 23.94
CA GLY A 88 -11.84 -11.80 24.86
C GLY A 88 -10.42 -11.70 24.32
N ILE A 89 -10.24 -11.82 23.00
CA ILE A 89 -8.93 -11.76 22.31
C ILE A 89 -8.65 -10.32 21.91
N CYS A 90 -7.50 -9.77 22.37
CA CYS A 90 -7.02 -8.45 21.95
C CYS A 90 -6.45 -8.53 20.52
N VAL A 91 -6.78 -7.58 19.65
CA VAL A 91 -6.21 -7.49 18.30
C VAL A 91 -5.46 -6.19 18.16
N CYS A 92 -4.16 -6.26 17.84
CA CYS A 92 -3.32 -5.10 17.61
C CYS A 92 -2.74 -5.12 16.19
N ASN A 93 -2.68 -3.96 15.54
CA ASN A 93 -2.09 -3.83 14.21
C ASN A 93 -0.75 -3.07 14.24
N CYS A 94 -0.11 -2.91 13.08
CA CYS A 94 1.09 -2.11 12.88
C CYS A 94 0.75 -0.85 12.08
N ALA A 95 0.23 0.19 12.74
CA ALA A 95 -0.09 1.44 12.07
C ALA A 95 1.17 2.26 11.76
N GLY A 96 1.22 2.89 10.57
CA GLY A 96 2.21 3.92 10.22
C GLY A 96 3.62 3.42 9.86
N TYR A 97 3.92 2.14 9.94
CA TYR A 97 5.27 1.59 9.71
C TYR A 97 5.81 1.87 8.29
N SER A 98 4.93 1.88 7.30
CA SER A 98 5.29 1.96 5.88
C SER A 98 5.07 3.33 5.25
N SER A 99 4.60 4.34 5.98
CA SER A 99 4.15 5.61 5.38
C SER A 99 5.21 6.25 4.47
N ARG A 100 6.47 6.26 4.91
CA ARG A 100 7.59 6.79 4.13
C ARG A 100 7.93 5.91 2.92
N ALA A 101 7.90 4.59 3.08
CA ALA A 101 8.19 3.66 1.99
C ALA A 101 7.12 3.75 0.89
N VAL A 102 5.85 3.84 1.28
CA VAL A 102 4.73 4.00 0.32
C VAL A 102 4.83 5.36 -0.40
N ALA A 103 5.11 6.45 0.31
CA ALA A 103 5.33 7.76 -0.32
C ALA A 103 6.53 7.73 -1.28
N GLN A 104 7.63 7.02 -0.93
CA GLN A 104 8.75 6.80 -1.82
C GLN A 104 8.33 6.07 -3.10
N MET A 105 7.47 5.04 -3.01
CA MET A 105 6.97 4.31 -4.18
C MET A 105 6.11 5.21 -5.09
N VAL A 106 5.26 6.07 -4.51
CA VAL A 106 4.50 7.07 -5.28
C VAL A 106 5.46 7.92 -6.12
N PHE A 107 6.53 8.44 -5.51
CA PHE A 107 7.51 9.26 -6.23
C PHE A 107 8.40 8.46 -7.18
N ALA A 108 8.69 7.19 -6.89
CA ALA A 108 9.38 6.30 -7.84
C ALA A 108 8.58 6.16 -9.14
N TYR A 109 7.27 5.97 -9.06
CA TYR A 109 6.39 5.98 -10.24
C TYR A 109 6.40 7.33 -10.95
N LEU A 110 6.23 8.43 -10.24
CA LEU A 110 6.20 9.77 -10.86
C LEU A 110 7.51 10.12 -11.54
N LEU A 111 8.64 9.80 -10.93
CA LEU A 111 9.97 10.04 -11.52
C LEU A 111 10.22 9.16 -12.75
N GLU A 112 9.77 7.89 -12.74
CA GLU A 112 9.83 7.04 -13.92
C GLU A 112 8.95 7.61 -15.06
N MET A 113 7.74 8.11 -14.73
CA MET A 113 6.85 8.74 -15.72
C MET A 113 7.40 10.03 -16.29
N CYS A 114 8.16 10.79 -15.51
CA CYS A 114 8.72 12.07 -15.92
C CYS A 114 10.05 11.93 -16.67
N SER A 115 10.94 11.06 -16.18
CA SER A 115 12.34 10.95 -16.63
C SER A 115 12.65 9.66 -17.39
N SER A 116 11.78 8.64 -17.32
CA SER A 116 11.92 7.34 -18.00
C SER A 116 13.31 6.68 -17.80
N VAL A 117 13.84 6.76 -16.57
CA VAL A 117 15.21 6.32 -16.27
C VAL A 117 15.42 4.85 -16.58
N GLY A 118 14.48 3.98 -16.15
CA GLY A 118 14.54 2.54 -16.40
C GLY A 118 14.47 2.21 -17.90
N HIS A 119 13.61 2.93 -18.63
CA HIS A 119 13.48 2.78 -20.08
C HIS A 119 14.79 3.10 -20.82
N TYR A 120 15.35 4.29 -20.60
CA TYR A 120 16.59 4.69 -21.29
C TYR A 120 17.81 3.88 -20.85
N ALA A 121 17.90 3.48 -19.58
CA ALA A 121 18.96 2.59 -19.11
C ALA A 121 18.92 1.24 -19.84
N ARG A 122 17.73 0.65 -20.02
CA ARG A 122 17.56 -0.60 -20.77
C ARG A 122 17.91 -0.45 -22.25
N LEU A 123 17.42 0.60 -22.94
CA LEU A 123 17.74 0.86 -24.34
C LEU A 123 19.26 1.01 -24.56
N ASN A 124 19.94 1.67 -23.63
CA ASN A 124 21.41 1.79 -23.71
C ASN A 124 22.13 0.47 -23.46
N ALA A 125 21.66 -0.34 -22.51
CA ALA A 125 22.26 -1.64 -22.21
C ALA A 125 22.07 -2.65 -23.35
N GLU A 126 20.84 -2.75 -23.88
CA GLU A 126 20.46 -3.75 -24.87
C GLU A 126 20.77 -3.31 -26.31
N GLU A 127 20.40 -2.07 -26.67
CA GLU A 127 20.43 -1.60 -28.05
C GLU A 127 21.60 -0.66 -28.36
N LYS A 128 22.35 -0.23 -27.33
CA LYS A 128 23.45 0.78 -27.47
C LYS A 128 22.94 2.08 -28.11
N MET A 129 21.72 2.49 -27.78
CA MET A 129 21.00 3.59 -28.40
C MET A 129 21.83 4.88 -28.43
N TRP A 130 22.41 5.28 -27.30
CA TRP A 130 23.21 6.50 -27.21
C TRP A 130 24.53 6.40 -27.99
N ALA A 131 25.22 5.24 -27.93
CA ALA A 131 26.45 5.03 -28.66
C ALA A 131 26.27 5.10 -30.21
N LYS A 132 25.03 4.85 -30.70
CA LYS A 132 24.65 4.95 -32.11
C LYS A 132 24.12 6.33 -32.49
N SER A 133 23.91 7.23 -31.51
CA SER A 133 23.40 8.57 -31.79
C SER A 133 24.48 9.43 -32.50
N ARG A 134 24.00 10.31 -33.37
CA ARG A 134 24.87 11.34 -34.00
C ARG A 134 25.09 12.54 -33.09
N ASP A 135 24.19 12.71 -32.09
CA ASP A 135 24.19 13.84 -31.17
C ASP A 135 24.71 13.41 -29.79
N PHE A 136 25.15 14.37 -28.98
CA PHE A 136 25.64 14.13 -27.62
C PHE A 136 24.53 13.62 -26.67
N CYS A 137 23.27 13.75 -27.06
CA CYS A 137 22.09 13.30 -26.33
C CYS A 137 21.00 12.79 -27.29
N CYS A 138 20.11 11.95 -26.81
CA CYS A 138 18.96 11.48 -27.58
C CYS A 138 17.81 11.06 -26.64
N TRP A 139 16.59 11.32 -27.06
CA TRP A 139 15.37 10.87 -26.40
C TRP A 139 14.25 10.65 -27.43
N HIS A 140 13.32 9.73 -27.13
CA HIS A 140 12.21 9.38 -28.02
C HIS A 140 10.89 10.04 -27.58
N ASN A 141 10.72 10.22 -26.25
CA ASN A 141 9.50 10.74 -25.68
C ASN A 141 9.78 12.05 -24.93
N PRO A 142 8.83 12.99 -24.91
CA PRO A 142 8.98 14.21 -24.11
C PRO A 142 9.22 13.90 -22.64
N LEU A 143 10.31 14.42 -22.10
CA LEU A 143 10.59 14.41 -20.67
C LEU A 143 9.88 15.59 -20.01
N THR A 144 9.48 15.44 -18.76
CA THR A 144 8.73 16.47 -18.02
C THR A 144 9.28 16.63 -16.61
N GLU A 145 9.02 17.80 -15.99
CA GLU A 145 9.35 18.05 -14.59
C GLU A 145 8.10 17.93 -13.70
N LEU A 146 8.31 17.66 -12.42
CA LEU A 146 7.25 17.69 -11.41
C LEU A 146 6.99 19.13 -10.90
N CYS A 147 7.95 20.03 -11.05
CA CYS A 147 7.82 21.42 -10.62
C CYS A 147 6.61 22.10 -11.27
N GLY A 148 5.79 22.76 -10.45
CA GLY A 148 4.56 23.43 -10.88
C GLY A 148 3.40 22.49 -11.26
N LYS A 149 3.56 21.17 -11.16
CA LYS A 149 2.49 20.22 -11.40
C LYS A 149 1.51 20.14 -10.23
N ARG A 150 0.24 19.94 -10.53
CA ARG A 150 -0.85 19.83 -9.57
C ARG A 150 -1.03 18.39 -9.13
N LEU A 151 -0.80 18.12 -7.84
CA LEU A 151 -1.00 16.80 -7.22
C LEU A 151 -2.21 16.84 -6.30
N ALA A 152 -3.20 15.99 -6.52
CA ALA A 152 -4.29 15.74 -5.61
C ALA A 152 -4.04 14.45 -4.80
N ILE A 153 -4.07 14.55 -3.48
CA ILE A 153 -3.93 13.43 -2.54
C ILE A 153 -5.34 13.05 -2.07
N VAL A 154 -5.80 11.85 -2.45
CA VAL A 154 -7.10 11.33 -2.02
C VAL A 154 -6.91 10.54 -0.74
N GLY A 155 -7.35 11.13 0.39
CA GLY A 155 -7.08 10.63 1.73
C GLY A 155 -5.85 11.27 2.38
N TYR A 156 -6.09 12.10 3.41
CA TYR A 156 -5.04 12.89 4.07
C TYR A 156 -4.68 12.32 5.45
N GLY A 157 -4.24 11.05 5.45
CA GLY A 157 -3.73 10.31 6.62
C GLY A 157 -2.19 10.36 6.72
N ASN A 158 -1.60 9.35 7.35
CA ASN A 158 -0.14 9.26 7.53
C ASN A 158 0.61 9.19 6.19
N ILE A 159 0.12 8.38 5.23
CA ILE A 159 0.73 8.26 3.90
C ILE A 159 0.55 9.57 3.12
N GLY A 160 -0.67 10.13 3.09
CA GLY A 160 -0.95 11.37 2.37
C GLY A 160 -0.07 12.54 2.83
N ARG A 161 0.20 12.66 4.12
CA ARG A 161 1.14 13.68 4.65
C ARG A 161 2.60 13.46 4.22
N GLU A 162 3.05 12.21 4.12
CA GLU A 162 4.40 11.95 3.60
C GLU A 162 4.48 12.20 2.08
N VAL A 163 3.42 11.91 1.32
CA VAL A 163 3.32 12.25 -0.11
C VAL A 163 3.33 13.77 -0.29
N GLU A 164 2.57 14.53 0.51
CA GLU A 164 2.58 16.01 0.51
C GLU A 164 3.99 16.54 0.74
N ARG A 165 4.68 16.05 1.78
CA ARG A 165 6.04 16.51 2.12
C ARG A 165 7.01 16.34 0.95
N LEU A 166 6.95 15.22 0.26
CA LEU A 166 7.77 14.98 -0.94
C LEU A 166 7.31 15.85 -2.11
N ALA A 167 6.00 16.03 -2.32
CA ALA A 167 5.47 16.89 -3.38
C ALA A 167 5.96 18.33 -3.25
N LYS A 168 5.92 18.88 -2.04
CA LYS A 168 6.47 20.22 -1.76
C LYS A 168 7.97 20.33 -2.04
N ALA A 169 8.74 19.27 -1.75
CA ALA A 169 10.18 19.22 -2.06
C ALA A 169 10.45 19.19 -3.58
N PHE A 170 9.50 18.71 -4.39
CA PHE A 170 9.54 18.78 -5.85
C PHE A 170 8.81 20.01 -6.41
N TYR A 171 8.48 21.01 -5.57
CA TYR A 171 7.81 22.25 -5.96
C TYR A 171 6.45 22.03 -6.66
N MET A 172 5.73 20.96 -6.29
CA MET A 172 4.38 20.71 -6.79
C MET A 172 3.35 21.52 -6.01
N GLU A 173 2.23 21.86 -6.66
CA GLU A 173 1.04 22.39 -6.02
C GLU A 173 0.22 21.25 -5.42
N VAL A 174 -0.09 21.31 -4.11
CA VAL A 174 -0.72 20.20 -3.41
C VAL A 174 -2.20 20.50 -3.11
N TYR A 175 -3.03 19.59 -3.56
CA TYR A 175 -4.47 19.54 -3.29
C TYR A 175 -4.81 18.25 -2.52
N THR A 176 -5.96 18.24 -1.84
CA THR A 176 -6.44 17.02 -1.18
C THR A 176 -7.94 16.83 -1.31
N VAL A 177 -8.33 15.58 -1.56
CA VAL A 177 -9.70 15.09 -1.42
C VAL A 177 -9.79 14.37 -0.08
N SER A 178 -10.43 14.99 0.90
CA SER A 178 -10.44 14.51 2.29
C SER A 178 -11.75 14.90 2.99
N SER A 179 -12.15 14.11 3.99
CA SER A 179 -13.25 14.45 4.90
C SER A 179 -12.90 15.61 5.85
N LYS A 180 -11.60 15.90 6.05
CA LYS A 180 -11.15 17.02 6.89
C LYS A 180 -11.62 18.36 6.32
N PRO A 181 -12.04 19.31 7.18
CA PRO A 181 -12.29 20.68 6.73
C PRO A 181 -10.99 21.37 6.33
N GLN A 182 -11.08 22.42 5.50
CA GLN A 182 -9.92 23.20 5.06
C GLN A 182 -9.11 23.76 6.24
N SER A 183 -9.76 24.14 7.33
CA SER A 183 -9.12 24.68 8.54
C SER A 183 -8.19 23.72 9.28
N GLU A 184 -8.30 22.40 9.04
CA GLU A 184 -7.43 21.37 9.61
C GLU A 184 -6.30 20.96 8.68
N LEU A 185 -6.24 21.52 7.48
CA LEU A 185 -5.17 21.25 6.52
C LEU A 185 -4.01 22.24 6.73
N PRO A 186 -2.76 21.78 6.51
CA PRO A 186 -1.62 22.68 6.65
C PRO A 186 -1.61 23.74 5.55
N GLU A 187 -0.87 24.82 5.80
CA GLU A 187 -0.65 25.88 4.82
C GLU A 187 -0.09 25.31 3.51
N GLY A 188 -0.60 25.81 2.39
CA GLY A 188 -0.21 25.36 1.05
C GLY A 188 -0.83 24.04 0.62
N VAL A 189 -1.87 23.55 1.33
CA VAL A 189 -2.70 22.40 0.90
C VAL A 189 -4.14 22.86 0.73
N THR A 190 -4.67 22.73 -0.48
CA THR A 190 -6.03 23.16 -0.81
C THR A 190 -6.97 21.97 -0.93
N LYS A 191 -8.13 22.04 -0.26
CA LYS A 191 -9.19 21.03 -0.42
C LYS A 191 -9.87 21.17 -1.77
N ILE A 192 -10.15 20.04 -2.42
CA ILE A 192 -10.79 19.99 -3.74
C ILE A 192 -11.75 18.78 -3.78
N SER A 193 -12.73 18.78 -4.67
CA SER A 193 -13.56 17.61 -4.96
C SER A 193 -12.78 16.57 -5.77
N LEU A 194 -13.26 15.32 -5.80
CA LEU A 194 -12.62 14.27 -6.62
C LEU A 194 -12.80 14.57 -8.12
N GLU A 195 -13.96 15.07 -8.50
CA GLU A 195 -14.32 15.47 -9.84
C GLU A 195 -13.39 16.58 -10.36
N ASP A 196 -13.21 17.63 -9.57
CA ASP A 196 -12.31 18.74 -9.90
C ASP A 196 -10.84 18.26 -9.93
N ALA A 197 -10.46 17.36 -9.04
CA ALA A 197 -9.11 16.79 -9.01
C ALA A 197 -8.81 16.02 -10.31
N VAL A 198 -9.74 15.15 -10.77
CA VAL A 198 -9.59 14.39 -12.02
C VAL A 198 -9.57 15.30 -13.24
N ALA A 199 -10.40 16.33 -13.27
CA ALA A 199 -10.49 17.26 -14.40
C ALA A 199 -9.31 18.23 -14.50
N SER A 200 -8.64 18.57 -13.38
CA SER A 200 -7.69 19.68 -13.37
C SER A 200 -6.29 19.38 -12.85
N CYS A 201 -6.07 18.25 -12.17
CA CYS A 201 -4.73 17.91 -11.68
C CYS A 201 -3.92 17.11 -12.70
N ASP A 202 -2.60 17.19 -12.60
CA ASP A 202 -1.65 16.38 -13.38
C ASP A 202 -1.44 15.00 -12.75
N VAL A 203 -1.59 14.91 -11.42
CA VAL A 203 -1.37 13.68 -10.65
C VAL A 203 -2.48 13.50 -9.62
N ILE A 204 -2.96 12.27 -9.47
CA ILE A 204 -3.77 11.83 -8.33
C ILE A 204 -3.05 10.70 -7.63
N SER A 205 -2.85 10.81 -6.30
CA SER A 205 -2.34 9.75 -5.45
C SER A 205 -3.42 9.26 -4.51
N LEU A 206 -3.82 7.99 -4.63
CA LEU A 206 -4.81 7.36 -3.75
C LEU A 206 -4.13 6.90 -2.46
N CYS A 207 -4.53 7.49 -1.34
CA CYS A 207 -4.00 7.24 0.01
C CYS A 207 -5.12 6.97 1.03
N CYS A 208 -6.37 6.77 0.59
CA CYS A 208 -7.53 6.53 1.44
C CYS A 208 -7.75 5.02 1.68
N PRO A 209 -8.38 4.63 2.81
CA PRO A 209 -8.86 3.27 2.99
C PRO A 209 -10.00 2.95 2.02
N LEU A 210 -10.19 1.66 1.75
CA LEU A 210 -11.37 1.17 1.03
C LEU A 210 -12.55 1.11 2.00
N THR A 211 -13.68 1.62 1.56
CA THR A 211 -14.99 1.53 2.23
C THR A 211 -16.04 1.07 1.22
N LYS A 212 -17.26 0.76 1.68
CA LYS A 212 -18.37 0.44 0.78
C LYS A 212 -18.74 1.61 -0.15
N ASP A 213 -18.57 2.85 0.34
CA ASP A 213 -18.98 4.06 -0.37
C ASP A 213 -17.98 4.50 -1.46
N ASN A 214 -16.72 4.05 -1.38
CA ASN A 214 -15.67 4.44 -2.31
C ASN A 214 -15.15 3.28 -3.19
N GLU A 215 -15.79 2.11 -3.15
CA GLU A 215 -15.47 1.02 -4.06
C GLU A 215 -15.74 1.46 -5.50
N ARG A 216 -14.75 1.27 -6.38
CA ARG A 216 -14.76 1.74 -7.78
C ARG A 216 -15.04 3.24 -7.94
N MET A 217 -14.56 4.06 -7.01
CA MET A 217 -14.76 5.52 -7.11
C MET A 217 -14.07 6.13 -8.34
N ILE A 218 -12.97 5.53 -8.80
CA ILE A 218 -12.35 5.88 -10.08
C ILE A 218 -12.98 4.99 -11.16
N ASN A 219 -14.02 5.49 -11.79
CA ASN A 219 -14.87 4.77 -12.73
C ASN A 219 -14.92 5.44 -14.13
N ALA A 220 -15.65 4.83 -15.06
CA ALA A 220 -15.75 5.31 -16.43
C ALA A 220 -16.29 6.74 -16.55
N VAL A 221 -17.28 7.12 -15.72
CA VAL A 221 -17.88 8.47 -15.75
C VAL A 221 -16.85 9.51 -15.34
N LEU A 222 -16.12 9.24 -14.26
CA LEU A 222 -15.10 10.13 -13.77
C LEU A 222 -13.92 10.25 -14.76
N LEU A 223 -13.48 9.12 -15.33
CA LEU A 223 -12.40 9.07 -16.32
C LEU A 223 -12.79 9.71 -17.66
N GLY A 224 -14.09 9.80 -17.97
CA GLY A 224 -14.60 10.49 -19.16
C GLY A 224 -14.35 12.00 -19.15
N ASN A 225 -14.17 12.59 -17.97
CA ASN A 225 -13.91 14.02 -17.77
C ASN A 225 -12.47 14.31 -17.33
N ALA A 226 -11.57 13.34 -17.45
CA ALA A 226 -10.21 13.45 -16.93
C ALA A 226 -9.34 14.41 -17.76
N ASN A 227 -8.41 15.08 -17.08
CA ASN A 227 -7.29 15.76 -17.73
C ASN A 227 -6.49 14.71 -18.55
N PRO A 228 -6.27 14.91 -19.86
CA PRO A 228 -5.53 13.95 -20.69
C PRO A 228 -4.08 13.71 -20.23
N ASN A 229 -3.51 14.64 -19.46
CA ASN A 229 -2.17 14.51 -18.88
C ASN A 229 -2.18 13.84 -17.50
N LEU A 230 -3.33 13.44 -16.98
CA LEU A 230 -3.48 12.88 -15.65
C LEU A 230 -2.71 11.56 -15.50
N ILE A 231 -1.93 11.47 -14.43
CA ILE A 231 -1.32 10.24 -13.92
C ILE A 231 -2.04 9.87 -12.62
N ILE A 232 -2.59 8.65 -12.56
CA ILE A 232 -3.20 8.14 -11.34
C ILE A 232 -2.26 7.13 -10.70
N VAL A 233 -1.95 7.31 -9.41
CA VAL A 233 -1.11 6.42 -8.62
C VAL A 233 -1.95 5.79 -7.51
N ASN A 234 -2.05 4.46 -7.51
CA ASN A 234 -2.77 3.70 -6.49
C ASN A 234 -1.82 2.82 -5.67
N THR A 235 -1.49 3.27 -4.48
CA THR A 235 -0.76 2.48 -3.47
C THR A 235 -1.65 2.18 -2.25
N ALA A 236 -2.96 2.32 -2.38
CA ALA A 236 -3.93 2.13 -1.30
C ALA A 236 -4.65 0.78 -1.38
N ARG A 237 -5.69 0.65 -2.19
CA ARG A 237 -6.46 -0.60 -2.40
C ARG A 237 -6.90 -0.70 -3.86
N GLY A 238 -6.76 -1.89 -4.45
CA GLY A 238 -7.12 -2.11 -5.86
C GLY A 238 -8.58 -1.84 -6.17
N LYS A 239 -9.49 -2.23 -5.28
CA LYS A 239 -10.94 -2.03 -5.45
C LYS A 239 -11.42 -0.56 -5.46
N LEU A 240 -10.56 0.41 -5.21
CA LEU A 240 -10.88 1.83 -5.45
C LEU A 240 -11.02 2.15 -6.95
N ILE A 241 -10.50 1.27 -7.81
CA ILE A 241 -10.46 1.42 -9.26
C ILE A 241 -11.47 0.48 -9.92
N ASP A 242 -12.21 0.97 -10.88
CA ASP A 242 -12.86 0.14 -11.90
C ASP A 242 -11.81 -0.25 -12.94
N GLU A 243 -11.23 -1.45 -12.79
CA GLU A 243 -10.09 -1.90 -13.60
C GLU A 243 -10.41 -2.00 -15.12
N PRO A 244 -11.58 -2.51 -15.54
CA PRO A 244 -11.99 -2.43 -16.94
C PRO A 244 -12.05 -1.01 -17.48
N ALA A 245 -12.69 -0.09 -16.75
CA ALA A 245 -12.81 1.31 -17.17
C ALA A 245 -11.44 2.01 -17.22
N MET A 246 -10.55 1.71 -16.29
CA MET A 246 -9.19 2.23 -16.28
C MET A 246 -8.39 1.74 -17.48
N ALA A 247 -8.45 0.45 -17.79
CA ALA A 247 -7.76 -0.13 -18.95
C ALA A 247 -8.28 0.47 -20.29
N GLU A 248 -9.59 0.71 -20.39
CA GLU A 248 -10.19 1.38 -21.55
C GLU A 248 -9.71 2.83 -21.66
N ALA A 249 -9.75 3.60 -20.57
CA ALA A 249 -9.27 4.98 -20.55
C ALA A 249 -7.80 5.11 -20.98
N LEU A 250 -6.95 4.15 -20.62
CA LEU A 250 -5.57 4.09 -21.08
C LEU A 250 -5.48 3.79 -22.59
N ARG A 251 -6.26 2.83 -23.12
CA ARG A 251 -6.26 2.50 -24.56
C ARG A 251 -6.73 3.68 -25.41
N GLU A 252 -7.69 4.43 -24.91
CA GLU A 252 -8.27 5.60 -25.61
C GLU A 252 -7.50 6.90 -25.34
N ASN A 253 -6.39 6.86 -24.59
CA ASN A 253 -5.60 8.04 -24.24
C ASN A 253 -6.39 9.12 -23.48
N ARG A 254 -7.42 8.76 -22.72
CA ARG A 254 -8.17 9.69 -21.87
C ARG A 254 -7.34 10.17 -20.68
N ILE A 255 -6.36 9.38 -20.25
CA ILE A 255 -5.36 9.74 -19.22
C ILE A 255 -3.95 9.36 -19.69
N LYS A 256 -2.95 10.00 -19.11
CA LYS A 256 -1.53 9.78 -19.47
C LYS A 256 -1.02 8.41 -19.01
N ALA A 257 -1.25 8.02 -17.76
CA ALA A 257 -0.74 6.76 -17.19
C ALA A 257 -1.51 6.34 -15.94
N PHE A 258 -1.44 5.05 -15.64
CA PHE A 258 -1.88 4.47 -14.38
C PHE A 258 -0.73 3.68 -13.74
N CYS A 259 -0.41 4.01 -12.49
CA CYS A 259 0.62 3.32 -11.69
C CYS A 259 -0.07 2.67 -10.48
N ALA A 260 0.13 1.39 -10.25
CA ALA A 260 -0.48 0.73 -9.12
C ALA A 260 0.42 -0.32 -8.48
N ASP A 261 0.45 -0.33 -7.16
CA ASP A 261 1.07 -1.38 -6.37
C ASP A 261 0.05 -2.43 -5.90
N VAL A 262 -1.24 -2.18 -6.15
CA VAL A 262 -2.37 -2.99 -5.68
C VAL A 262 -3.41 -3.18 -6.78
N LEU A 263 -4.03 -4.37 -6.81
CA LEU A 263 -5.12 -4.71 -7.73
C LEU A 263 -6.34 -5.24 -6.95
N SER A 264 -7.48 -5.34 -7.62
CA SER A 264 -8.76 -5.75 -7.00
C SER A 264 -8.74 -7.17 -6.45
N SER A 265 -7.93 -8.05 -7.06
CA SER A 265 -7.56 -9.39 -6.58
C SER A 265 -6.04 -9.50 -6.52
N GLU A 266 -5.52 -10.09 -5.45
CA GLU A 266 -4.08 -10.29 -5.22
C GLU A 266 -3.82 -11.72 -4.75
N PRO A 267 -3.08 -12.52 -5.54
CA PRO A 267 -2.57 -12.26 -6.89
C PRO A 267 -3.66 -11.98 -7.93
N PRO A 268 -3.37 -11.16 -8.96
CA PRO A 268 -4.33 -10.90 -10.03
C PRO A 268 -4.54 -12.12 -10.91
N ALA A 269 -5.72 -12.19 -11.55
CA ALA A 269 -5.97 -13.15 -12.60
C ALA A 269 -5.08 -12.84 -13.83
N LEU A 270 -4.69 -13.87 -14.58
CA LEU A 270 -3.81 -13.74 -15.75
C LEU A 270 -4.40 -12.85 -16.86
N ASP A 271 -5.72 -12.79 -16.93
CA ASP A 271 -6.49 -11.98 -17.89
C ASP A 271 -6.91 -10.60 -17.36
N ASN A 272 -6.37 -10.18 -16.21
CA ASN A 272 -6.64 -8.85 -15.68
C ASN A 272 -6.28 -7.78 -16.73
N PRO A 273 -7.23 -6.91 -17.13
CA PRO A 273 -7.05 -6.00 -18.24
C PRO A 273 -5.94 -4.96 -18.04
N LEU A 274 -5.56 -4.68 -16.80
CA LEU A 274 -4.50 -3.73 -16.48
C LEU A 274 -3.10 -4.30 -16.71
N LEU A 275 -2.92 -5.62 -16.67
CA LEU A 275 -1.61 -6.25 -16.89
C LEU A 275 -1.13 -6.10 -18.34
N SER A 276 -2.04 -5.85 -19.29
CA SER A 276 -1.74 -5.66 -20.70
C SER A 276 -2.10 -4.26 -21.22
N ALA A 277 -2.62 -3.38 -20.37
CA ALA A 277 -2.99 -2.03 -20.78
C ALA A 277 -1.74 -1.17 -21.07
N PRO A 278 -1.76 -0.34 -22.10
CA PRO A 278 -0.65 0.56 -22.39
C PRO A 278 -0.47 1.57 -21.25
N ARG A 279 0.76 1.90 -20.90
CA ARG A 279 1.10 2.88 -19.85
C ARG A 279 0.51 2.56 -18.46
N ALA A 280 0.20 1.28 -18.22
CA ALA A 280 -0.06 0.74 -16.90
C ALA A 280 1.27 0.23 -16.30
N PHE A 281 1.62 0.71 -15.12
CA PHE A 281 2.83 0.34 -14.38
C PHE A 281 2.41 -0.33 -13.09
N ILE A 282 2.46 -1.66 -13.06
CA ILE A 282 1.95 -2.47 -11.95
C ILE A 282 3.11 -3.11 -11.21
N THR A 283 3.20 -2.92 -9.90
CA THR A 283 4.11 -3.63 -9.01
C THR A 283 3.34 -4.56 -8.07
N PRO A 284 3.97 -5.66 -7.60
CA PRO A 284 3.27 -6.73 -6.91
C PRO A 284 3.13 -6.49 -5.40
N HIS A 285 2.47 -5.39 -5.00
CA HIS A 285 2.17 -5.01 -3.62
C HIS A 285 3.43 -4.92 -2.73
N ILE A 286 4.43 -4.19 -3.19
CA ILE A 286 5.75 -4.06 -2.56
C ILE A 286 6.07 -2.66 -2.03
N ALA A 287 5.16 -1.69 -2.15
CA ALA A 287 5.38 -0.32 -1.68
C ALA A 287 5.74 -0.23 -0.18
N TRP A 288 5.32 -1.22 0.61
CA TRP A 288 5.62 -1.34 2.04
C TRP A 288 6.88 -2.16 2.35
N ALA A 289 7.41 -2.92 1.38
CA ALA A 289 8.29 -4.07 1.61
C ALA A 289 9.78 -3.71 1.80
N THR A 290 10.12 -2.43 1.97
CA THR A 290 11.52 -2.06 2.24
C THR A 290 12.01 -2.71 3.53
N ARG A 291 13.32 -3.04 3.59
CA ARG A 291 13.92 -3.67 4.77
C ARG A 291 13.69 -2.85 6.04
N GLU A 292 13.78 -1.52 5.94
CA GLU A 292 13.56 -0.58 7.04
C GLU A 292 12.10 -0.57 7.51
N ALA A 293 11.14 -0.62 6.59
CA ALA A 293 9.72 -0.69 6.93
C ALA A 293 9.38 -2.02 7.61
N ARG A 294 9.92 -3.14 7.10
CA ARG A 294 9.75 -4.47 7.70
C ARG A 294 10.41 -4.55 9.08
N GLY A 295 11.58 -3.92 9.27
CA GLY A 295 12.20 -3.79 10.58
C GLY A 295 11.30 -3.04 11.57
N ARG A 296 10.69 -1.91 11.15
CA ARG A 296 9.72 -1.18 11.99
C ARG A 296 8.48 -2.01 12.35
N ILE A 297 8.03 -2.94 11.49
CA ILE A 297 6.95 -3.86 11.87
C ILE A 297 7.38 -4.71 13.06
N ILE A 298 8.59 -5.27 13.04
CA ILE A 298 9.11 -6.08 14.16
C ILE A 298 9.11 -5.25 15.44
N ASP A 299 9.61 -4.02 15.40
CA ASP A 299 9.65 -3.12 16.57
C ASP A 299 8.24 -2.83 17.11
N ILE A 300 7.26 -2.60 16.23
CA ILE A 300 5.86 -2.35 16.63
C ILE A 300 5.21 -3.61 17.20
N LEU A 301 5.40 -4.78 16.59
CA LEU A 301 4.90 -6.06 17.11
C LEU A 301 5.44 -6.33 18.51
N VAL A 302 6.74 -6.13 18.72
CA VAL A 302 7.39 -6.25 20.03
C VAL A 302 6.84 -5.22 21.02
N GLY A 303 6.66 -3.97 20.60
CA GLY A 303 6.04 -2.92 21.40
C GLY A 303 4.62 -3.27 21.84
N ASN A 304 3.78 -3.73 20.90
CA ASN A 304 2.41 -4.16 21.18
C ASN A 304 2.38 -5.33 22.16
N LEU A 305 3.26 -6.33 21.99
CA LEU A 305 3.33 -7.48 22.90
C LEU A 305 3.76 -7.05 24.31
N LYS A 306 4.77 -6.20 24.45
CA LYS A 306 5.20 -5.64 25.74
C LYS A 306 4.07 -4.86 26.42
N ALA A 307 3.38 -4.01 25.69
CA ALA A 307 2.26 -3.22 26.20
C ALA A 307 1.09 -4.10 26.65
N PHE A 308 0.79 -5.17 25.91
CA PHE A 308 -0.22 -6.15 26.28
C PHE A 308 0.15 -6.89 27.58
N ILE A 309 1.39 -7.35 27.71
CA ILE A 309 1.89 -8.03 28.94
C ILE A 309 1.82 -7.09 30.15
N ALA A 310 2.07 -5.80 29.95
CA ALA A 310 1.98 -4.77 31.00
C ALA A 310 0.53 -4.38 31.36
N GLY A 311 -0.49 -4.96 30.69
CA GLY A 311 -1.90 -4.64 30.92
C GLY A 311 -2.38 -3.31 30.31
N ALA A 312 -1.58 -2.69 29.42
CA ALA A 312 -1.91 -1.44 28.74
C ALA A 312 -1.69 -1.57 27.22
N PRO A 313 -2.46 -2.41 26.51
CA PRO A 313 -2.26 -2.70 25.10
C PRO A 313 -2.37 -1.45 24.24
N THR A 314 -1.52 -1.36 23.21
CA THR A 314 -1.46 -0.26 22.25
C THR A 314 -1.81 -0.73 20.83
N ASN A 315 -2.19 0.20 19.94
CA ASN A 315 -2.61 -0.11 18.56
C ASN A 315 -3.76 -1.14 18.48
N VAL A 316 -4.64 -1.14 19.49
CA VAL A 316 -5.80 -2.03 19.56
C VAL A 316 -6.83 -1.63 18.50
N VAL A 317 -7.40 -2.61 17.78
CA VAL A 317 -8.35 -2.40 16.68
C VAL A 317 -9.69 -3.10 16.88
N ASN A 318 -9.93 -3.73 18.05
CA ASN A 318 -11.18 -4.39 18.41
C ASN A 318 -11.77 -3.95 19.76
#